data_eb26c4c9826036ceea54e95aeb1a3bfc
#
_entry.id   eb26c4c9826036ceea54e95aeb1a3bfc
#
_cell.length_a   1.000
_cell.length_b   1.000
_cell.length_c   1.000
_cell.angle_alpha   90.00
_cell.angle_beta   90.00
_cell.angle_gamma   90.00
#
_symmetry.space_group_name_H-M   'P 1'
#
loop_
_entity.id
_entity.type
_entity.pdbx_description
1 polymer ?
#
loop_
_entity_poly.entity_id
_entity_poly.type
_entity_poly.pdbx_seq_one_letter_code
_entity_poly.pdbx_strand_id
1 'polypeptide(L)'
;MQRFRARSFHAGLVLSGLLCLAACSDYDRARNAYEGGDYTLAISRFEALAVNGDTKAQYDLAQIYFQGIGTAKDSQKGWYWLLSAAGMGNVAAMVQLGALFESGVGAERDYATAAQWYLRAARKGDAVARFNLALMYYKGIGVPKDEVAALAWFRLSFKAGSAAARDRGDEVERELTKAEVQRADELIERLAQAAE
;
A
#
# COMPACT_ATOMS: atom_id res chain seq x y z
N MET A 1 -2.57 53.30 -60.48
CA MET A 1 -2.77 51.85 -60.27
C MET A 1 -1.51 51.30 -59.64
N GLN A 2 -1.45 51.26 -58.28
CA GLN A 2 -0.34 50.64 -57.56
C GLN A 2 -0.90 49.54 -56.65
N ARG A 3 -0.43 48.31 -56.90
CA ARG A 3 -0.82 47.11 -56.13
C ARG A 3 0.00 47.05 -54.86
N PHE A 4 -0.62 47.15 -53.71
CA PHE A 4 -0.01 46.83 -52.40
C PHE A 4 0.02 45.30 -52.21
N ARG A 5 1.24 44.74 -52.12
CA ARG A 5 1.48 43.36 -51.70
C ARG A 5 1.48 43.30 -50.18
N ALA A 6 0.55 42.59 -49.58
CA ALA A 6 0.55 42.24 -48.17
C ALA A 6 1.67 41.21 -47.89
N ARG A 7 2.58 41.54 -47.02
CA ARG A 7 3.56 40.62 -46.46
C ARG A 7 2.93 39.91 -45.26
N SER A 8 2.67 38.61 -45.42
CA SER A 8 2.30 37.71 -44.34
C SER A 8 3.48 37.54 -43.37
N PHE A 9 3.35 38.04 -42.17
CA PHE A 9 4.23 37.69 -41.07
C PHE A 9 3.81 36.33 -40.49
N HIS A 10 4.64 35.33 -40.75
CA HIS A 10 4.54 34.07 -40.03
C HIS A 10 5.16 34.26 -38.66
N ALA A 11 4.34 34.51 -37.65
CA ALA A 11 4.72 34.34 -36.27
C ALA A 11 4.67 32.82 -35.97
N GLY A 12 5.83 32.18 -36.24
CA GLY A 12 6.00 30.76 -35.97
C GLY A 12 6.06 30.47 -34.48
N LEU A 13 5.31 29.49 -34.10
CA LEU A 13 5.29 28.67 -32.92
C LEU A 13 6.66 28.59 -32.19
N VAL A 14 6.74 29.18 -31.02
CA VAL A 14 7.68 28.81 -29.99
C VAL A 14 6.88 28.80 -28.66
N LEU A 15 5.96 27.86 -28.55
CA LEU A 15 5.16 27.66 -27.29
C LEU A 15 4.90 26.18 -27.02
N SER A 16 5.87 25.30 -27.35
CA SER A 16 5.72 23.87 -27.12
C SER A 16 6.73 23.30 -26.11
N GLY A 17 7.58 24.11 -25.52
CA GLY A 17 8.65 23.65 -24.62
C GLY A 17 8.45 23.88 -23.13
N LEU A 18 7.40 24.58 -22.69
CA LEU A 18 7.25 25.00 -21.30
C LEU A 18 6.11 24.33 -20.53
N LEU A 19 5.39 23.41 -21.13
CA LEU A 19 4.24 22.74 -20.48
C LEU A 19 4.55 21.38 -19.83
N CYS A 20 5.80 20.91 -19.85
CA CYS A 20 6.18 19.63 -19.24
C CYS A 20 6.82 19.75 -17.83
N LEU A 21 7.02 20.95 -17.31
CA LEU A 21 7.67 21.19 -16.01
C LEU A 21 6.69 21.43 -14.85
N ALA A 22 5.39 21.40 -15.07
CA ALA A 22 4.38 21.83 -14.08
C ALA A 22 3.61 20.67 -13.39
N ALA A 23 4.07 19.43 -13.45
CA ALA A 23 3.31 18.28 -12.88
C ALA A 23 4.13 17.35 -11.99
N CYS A 24 5.33 17.69 -11.57
CA CYS A 24 6.01 16.92 -10.54
C CYS A 24 5.47 17.36 -9.17
N SER A 25 4.74 16.49 -8.48
CA SER A 25 4.31 16.76 -7.11
C SER A 25 5.53 16.95 -6.19
N ASP A 26 5.34 17.58 -5.03
CA ASP A 26 6.45 17.71 -4.07
C ASP A 26 6.94 16.35 -3.59
N TYR A 27 6.06 15.35 -3.56
CA TYR A 27 6.42 13.96 -3.31
C TYR A 27 7.32 13.40 -4.42
N ASP A 28 6.99 13.61 -5.70
CA ASP A 28 7.84 13.15 -6.81
C ASP A 28 9.23 13.81 -6.78
N ARG A 29 9.31 15.07 -6.39
CA ARG A 29 10.60 15.76 -6.22
C ARG A 29 11.44 15.16 -5.09
N ALA A 30 10.80 14.79 -3.97
CA ALA A 30 11.47 14.09 -2.88
C ALA A 30 11.97 12.71 -3.34
N ARG A 31 11.14 11.98 -4.07
CA ARG A 31 11.46 10.68 -4.60
C ARG A 31 12.58 10.71 -5.65
N ASN A 32 12.55 11.67 -6.56
CA ASN A 32 13.62 11.86 -7.55
C ASN A 32 14.97 12.18 -6.87
N ALA A 33 14.99 12.98 -5.79
CA ALA A 33 16.19 13.21 -5.01
C ALA A 33 16.71 11.91 -4.38
N TYR A 34 15.82 11.08 -3.83
CA TYR A 34 16.15 9.79 -3.26
C TYR A 34 16.74 8.83 -4.30
N GLU A 35 16.09 8.69 -5.45
CA GLU A 35 16.53 7.83 -6.56
C GLU A 35 17.85 8.33 -7.18
N GLY A 36 18.08 9.65 -7.15
CA GLY A 36 19.33 10.29 -7.58
C GLY A 36 20.47 10.21 -6.57
N GLY A 37 20.23 9.67 -5.37
CA GLY A 37 21.23 9.52 -4.32
C GLY A 37 21.45 10.77 -3.45
N ASP A 38 20.71 11.85 -3.67
CA ASP A 38 20.72 13.01 -2.78
C ASP A 38 19.79 12.75 -1.58
N TYR A 39 20.24 11.88 -0.71
CA TYR A 39 19.45 11.44 0.44
C TYR A 39 19.18 12.57 1.45
N THR A 40 20.11 13.51 1.59
CA THR A 40 19.92 14.68 2.49
C THR A 40 18.75 15.52 2.03
N LEU A 41 18.67 15.85 0.75
CA LEU A 41 17.57 16.62 0.18
C LEU A 41 16.27 15.79 0.21
N ALA A 42 16.34 14.49 -0.11
CA ALA A 42 15.19 13.59 -0.09
C ALA A 42 14.55 13.53 1.30
N ILE A 43 15.36 13.29 2.34
CA ILE A 43 14.89 13.20 3.73
C ILE A 43 14.23 14.52 4.16
N SER A 44 14.88 15.65 3.91
CA SER A 44 14.33 16.96 4.27
C SER A 44 12.97 17.22 3.61
N ARG A 45 12.80 16.83 2.33
CA ARG A 45 11.53 16.96 1.61
C ARG A 45 10.47 15.99 2.11
N PHE A 46 10.84 14.73 2.35
CA PHE A 46 9.91 13.75 2.91
C PHE A 46 9.45 14.15 4.32
N GLU A 47 10.34 14.70 5.16
CA GLU A 47 9.97 15.22 6.49
C GLU A 47 8.94 16.35 6.39
N ALA A 48 9.14 17.31 5.50
CA ALA A 48 8.19 18.40 5.28
C ALA A 48 6.80 17.88 4.85
N LEU A 49 6.77 16.89 3.96
CA LEU A 49 5.53 16.25 3.50
C LEU A 49 4.86 15.41 4.59
N ALA A 50 5.66 14.62 5.31
CA ALA A 50 5.18 13.72 6.35
C ALA A 50 4.54 14.46 7.53
N VAL A 51 5.13 15.59 7.94
CA VAL A 51 4.56 16.46 8.98
C VAL A 51 3.22 17.05 8.53
N ASN A 52 3.05 17.32 7.24
CA ASN A 52 1.81 17.80 6.65
C ASN A 52 0.80 16.66 6.34
N GLY A 53 1.09 15.43 6.75
CA GLY A 53 0.15 14.31 6.66
C GLY A 53 0.23 13.51 5.35
N ASP A 54 1.25 13.71 4.52
CA ASP A 54 1.44 12.84 3.35
C ASP A 54 1.85 11.43 3.81
N THR A 55 0.92 10.50 3.69
CA THR A 55 1.10 9.12 4.18
C THR A 55 2.10 8.31 3.37
N LYS A 56 2.37 8.67 2.12
CA LYS A 56 3.43 8.05 1.31
C LYS A 56 4.79 8.49 1.80
N ALA A 57 4.96 9.80 2.02
CA ALA A 57 6.19 10.35 2.59
C ALA A 57 6.47 9.79 3.99
N GLN A 58 5.45 9.63 4.83
CA GLN A 58 5.59 8.98 6.15
C GLN A 58 6.08 7.54 6.02
N TYR A 59 5.52 6.77 5.08
CA TYR A 59 5.95 5.40 4.82
C TYR A 59 7.40 5.33 4.32
N ASP A 60 7.78 6.19 3.37
CA ASP A 60 9.15 6.24 2.83
C ASP A 60 10.16 6.65 3.92
N LEU A 61 9.83 7.61 4.77
CA LEU A 61 10.67 7.96 5.92
C LEU A 61 10.85 6.78 6.88
N ALA A 62 9.78 6.02 7.13
CA ALA A 62 9.91 4.83 7.96
C ALA A 62 10.94 3.84 7.38
N GLN A 63 10.92 3.62 6.06
CA GLN A 63 11.89 2.76 5.39
C GLN A 63 13.32 3.33 5.50
N ILE A 64 13.48 4.61 5.25
CA ILE A 64 14.77 5.32 5.33
C ILE A 64 15.37 5.15 6.73
N TYR A 65 14.60 5.38 7.78
CA TYR A 65 15.09 5.26 9.16
C TYR A 65 15.33 3.80 9.58
N PHE A 66 14.52 2.83 9.14
CA PHE A 66 14.76 1.42 9.41
C PHE A 66 16.04 0.90 8.74
N GLN A 67 16.36 1.39 7.56
CA GLN A 67 17.52 0.94 6.79
C GLN A 67 18.78 1.77 7.05
N GLY A 68 18.62 3.02 7.50
CA GLY A 68 19.74 3.95 7.67
C GLY A 68 20.27 4.51 6.35
N ILE A 69 19.39 4.72 5.36
CA ILE A 69 19.78 5.24 4.04
C ILE A 69 19.95 6.75 4.12
N GLY A 70 21.15 7.24 3.89
CA GLY A 70 21.48 8.67 3.96
C GLY A 70 21.42 9.27 5.36
N THR A 71 21.16 8.48 6.38
CA THR A 71 21.12 8.85 7.80
C THR A 71 21.54 7.67 8.66
N ALA A 72 21.79 7.89 9.95
CA ALA A 72 21.93 6.79 10.89
C ALA A 72 20.61 6.01 11.01
N LYS A 73 20.75 4.67 11.15
CA LYS A 73 19.60 3.81 11.42
C LYS A 73 18.93 4.24 12.73
N ASP A 74 17.63 4.49 12.70
CA ASP A 74 16.81 4.89 13.84
C ASP A 74 15.48 4.14 13.81
N SER A 75 15.44 3.00 14.48
CA SER A 75 14.23 2.18 14.52
C SER A 75 13.07 2.87 15.23
N GLN A 76 13.32 3.77 16.19
CA GLN A 76 12.24 4.49 16.90
C GLN A 76 11.54 5.46 15.94
N LYS A 77 12.31 6.25 15.16
CA LYS A 77 11.74 7.10 14.11
C LYS A 77 11.04 6.26 13.03
N GLY A 78 11.62 5.13 12.63
CA GLY A 78 11.01 4.21 11.69
C GLY A 78 9.63 3.75 12.16
N TRP A 79 9.51 3.30 13.40
CA TRP A 79 8.24 2.92 14.00
C TRP A 79 7.24 4.08 14.10
N TYR A 80 7.71 5.24 14.54
CA TYR A 80 6.87 6.44 14.63
C TYR A 80 6.19 6.77 13.29
N TRP A 81 6.99 6.86 12.22
CA TRP A 81 6.45 7.20 10.90
C TRP A 81 5.61 6.06 10.30
N LEU A 82 5.98 4.80 10.52
CA LEU A 82 5.19 3.67 10.04
C LEU A 82 3.81 3.61 10.69
N LEU A 83 3.73 3.80 12.01
CA LEU A 83 2.46 3.86 12.74
C LEU A 83 1.62 5.06 12.31
N SER A 84 2.24 6.22 12.11
CA SER A 84 1.56 7.42 11.60
C SER A 84 0.94 7.16 10.24
N ALA A 85 1.72 6.63 9.28
CA ALA A 85 1.25 6.30 7.95
C ALA A 85 0.07 5.32 7.97
N ALA A 86 0.20 4.24 8.75
CA ALA A 86 -0.85 3.22 8.87
C ALA A 86 -2.11 3.77 9.53
N GLY A 87 -1.96 4.58 10.59
CA GLY A 87 -3.07 5.24 11.28
C GLY A 87 -3.86 6.17 10.36
N MET A 88 -3.19 6.83 9.43
CA MET A 88 -3.79 7.70 8.42
C MET A 88 -4.23 6.97 7.14
N GLY A 89 -4.16 5.64 7.12
CA GLY A 89 -4.75 4.83 6.07
C GLY A 89 -3.82 4.37 4.96
N ASN A 90 -2.50 4.53 5.10
CA ASN A 90 -1.54 3.97 4.15
C ASN A 90 -1.56 2.44 4.21
N VAL A 91 -1.95 1.81 3.11
CA VAL A 91 -2.15 0.36 3.03
C VAL A 91 -0.83 -0.40 3.15
N ALA A 92 0.23 0.08 2.50
CA ALA A 92 1.55 -0.55 2.57
C ALA A 92 2.11 -0.55 4.00
N ALA A 93 1.90 0.56 4.74
CA ALA A 93 2.27 0.63 6.15
C ALA A 93 1.49 -0.34 7.03
N MET A 94 0.17 -0.52 6.77
CA MET A 94 -0.65 -1.50 7.49
C MET A 94 -0.15 -2.93 7.24
N VAL A 95 0.14 -3.29 5.98
CA VAL A 95 0.68 -4.61 5.62
C VAL A 95 2.01 -4.85 6.32
N GLN A 96 2.89 -3.86 6.32
CA GLN A 96 4.20 -3.97 6.96
C GLN A 96 4.08 -4.11 8.48
N LEU A 97 3.19 -3.37 9.14
CA LEU A 97 2.92 -3.55 10.58
C LEU A 97 2.42 -4.96 10.88
N GLY A 98 1.50 -5.49 10.05
CA GLY A 98 1.07 -6.88 10.17
C GLY A 98 2.24 -7.86 10.14
N ALA A 99 3.15 -7.72 9.16
CA ALA A 99 4.32 -8.57 9.02
C ALA A 99 5.33 -8.42 10.18
N LEU A 100 5.52 -7.20 10.70
CA LEU A 100 6.43 -6.95 11.83
C LEU A 100 5.90 -7.58 13.13
N PHE A 101 4.60 -7.45 13.42
CA PHE A 101 3.99 -8.11 14.58
C PHE A 101 3.92 -9.63 14.42
N GLU A 102 3.72 -10.15 13.20
CA GLU A 102 3.73 -11.58 12.91
C GLU A 102 5.13 -12.18 13.11
N SER A 103 6.17 -11.51 12.65
CA SER A 103 7.55 -12.00 12.74
C SER A 103 8.22 -11.75 14.09
N GLY A 104 7.78 -10.72 14.82
CA GLY A 104 8.44 -10.26 16.05
C GLY A 104 9.73 -9.46 15.77
N VAL A 105 9.87 -8.91 14.57
CA VAL A 105 11.04 -8.08 14.22
C VAL A 105 10.81 -6.63 14.65
N GLY A 106 11.61 -6.16 15.59
CA GLY A 106 11.55 -4.79 16.11
C GLY A 106 10.41 -4.52 17.09
N ALA A 107 9.55 -5.49 17.34
CA ALA A 107 8.51 -5.50 18.38
C ALA A 107 8.34 -6.92 18.89
N GLU A 108 7.71 -7.09 20.06
CA GLU A 108 7.27 -8.40 20.52
C GLU A 108 6.28 -9.01 19.51
N ARG A 109 6.40 -10.32 19.27
CA ARG A 109 5.50 -11.04 18.39
C ARG A 109 4.08 -11.03 18.92
N ASP A 110 3.14 -10.53 18.13
CA ASP A 110 1.72 -10.47 18.49
C ASP A 110 0.88 -10.77 17.24
N TYR A 111 0.45 -12.02 17.13
CA TYR A 111 -0.37 -12.46 16.01
C TYR A 111 -1.77 -11.82 16.01
N ALA A 112 -2.33 -11.48 17.17
CA ALA A 112 -3.65 -10.84 17.23
C ALA A 112 -3.58 -9.42 16.67
N THR A 113 -2.54 -8.66 17.05
CA THR A 113 -2.28 -7.34 16.49
C THR A 113 -1.94 -7.41 14.99
N ALA A 114 -1.16 -8.43 14.57
CA ALA A 114 -0.88 -8.65 13.15
C ALA A 114 -2.17 -8.86 12.34
N ALA A 115 -3.08 -9.71 12.81
CA ALA A 115 -4.37 -9.96 12.19
C ALA A 115 -5.22 -8.69 12.05
N GLN A 116 -5.20 -7.82 13.06
CA GLN A 116 -5.93 -6.54 13.00
C GLN A 116 -5.38 -5.61 11.92
N TRP A 117 -4.05 -5.52 11.78
CA TRP A 117 -3.45 -4.71 10.73
C TRP A 117 -3.72 -5.28 9.34
N TYR A 118 -3.59 -6.60 9.17
CA TYR A 118 -3.95 -7.25 7.91
C TYR A 118 -5.44 -7.07 7.59
N LEU A 119 -6.34 -7.15 8.56
CA LEU A 119 -7.77 -6.92 8.34
C LEU A 119 -8.05 -5.50 7.84
N ARG A 120 -7.39 -4.49 8.42
CA ARG A 120 -7.52 -3.09 7.97
C ARG A 120 -7.06 -2.92 6.52
N ALA A 121 -5.91 -3.49 6.16
CA ALA A 121 -5.39 -3.45 4.79
C ALA A 121 -6.26 -4.28 3.81
N ALA A 122 -6.73 -5.45 4.24
CA ALA A 122 -7.59 -6.34 3.45
C ALA A 122 -8.93 -5.70 3.08
N ARG A 123 -9.54 -4.95 4.00
CA ARG A 123 -10.75 -4.15 3.76
C ARG A 123 -10.52 -3.03 2.75
N LYS A 124 -9.30 -2.51 2.65
CA LYS A 124 -8.90 -1.54 1.62
C LYS A 124 -8.53 -2.18 0.27
N GLY A 125 -8.69 -3.49 0.15
CA GLY A 125 -8.50 -4.20 -1.11
C GLY A 125 -7.13 -4.82 -1.32
N ASP A 126 -6.20 -4.71 -0.38
CA ASP A 126 -4.85 -5.23 -0.56
C ASP A 126 -4.83 -6.75 -0.66
N ALA A 127 -4.24 -7.26 -1.76
CA ALA A 127 -4.20 -8.68 -2.06
C ALA A 127 -3.31 -9.46 -1.08
N VAL A 128 -2.17 -8.88 -0.67
CA VAL A 128 -1.23 -9.52 0.25
C VAL A 128 -1.83 -9.62 1.65
N ALA A 129 -2.45 -8.55 2.11
CA ALA A 129 -3.14 -8.55 3.41
C ALA A 129 -4.28 -9.57 3.45
N ARG A 130 -5.10 -9.66 2.38
CA ARG A 130 -6.17 -10.66 2.26
C ARG A 130 -5.61 -12.08 2.32
N PHE A 131 -4.50 -12.33 1.63
CA PHE A 131 -3.84 -13.63 1.64
C PHE A 131 -3.34 -14.01 3.04
N ASN A 132 -2.62 -13.10 3.71
CA ASN A 132 -2.08 -13.34 5.04
C ASN A 132 -3.20 -13.53 6.07
N LEU A 133 -4.24 -12.73 6.00
CA LEU A 133 -5.41 -12.87 6.88
C LEU A 133 -6.12 -14.21 6.66
N ALA A 134 -6.26 -14.67 5.39
CA ALA A 134 -6.80 -15.99 5.07
C ALA A 134 -5.96 -17.12 5.70
N LEU A 135 -4.63 -17.04 5.62
CA LEU A 135 -3.73 -17.99 6.27
C LEU A 135 -3.90 -18.00 7.79
N MET A 136 -4.10 -16.83 8.41
CA MET A 136 -4.31 -16.71 9.85
C MET A 136 -5.62 -17.38 10.27
N TYR A 137 -6.72 -17.18 9.53
CA TYR A 137 -7.99 -17.87 9.77
C TYR A 137 -7.88 -19.38 9.54
N TYR A 138 -7.21 -19.82 8.47
CA TYR A 138 -7.03 -21.25 8.18
C TYR A 138 -6.26 -21.98 9.28
N LYS A 139 -5.20 -21.34 9.81
CA LYS A 139 -4.35 -21.91 10.86
C LYS A 139 -4.85 -21.67 12.28
N GLY A 140 -5.76 -20.72 12.51
CA GLY A 140 -6.16 -20.28 13.83
C GLY A 140 -5.06 -19.52 14.58
N ILE A 141 -4.25 -18.72 13.87
CA ILE A 141 -3.13 -17.96 14.44
C ILE A 141 -3.54 -16.49 14.57
N GLY A 142 -3.58 -15.98 15.81
CA GLY A 142 -3.99 -14.60 16.11
C GLY A 142 -5.49 -14.33 15.99
N VAL A 143 -6.22 -15.26 15.40
CA VAL A 143 -7.68 -15.29 15.28
C VAL A 143 -8.17 -16.72 15.49
N PRO A 144 -9.43 -16.93 15.92
CA PRO A 144 -10.04 -18.26 15.96
C PRO A 144 -9.99 -18.90 14.56
N LYS A 145 -9.72 -20.22 14.52
CA LYS A 145 -9.73 -20.97 13.26
C LYS A 145 -11.11 -20.90 12.60
N ASP A 146 -11.14 -20.48 11.34
CA ASP A 146 -12.38 -20.37 10.54
C ASP A 146 -12.05 -20.63 9.05
N GLU A 147 -12.31 -21.82 8.57
CA GLU A 147 -12.01 -22.22 7.19
C GLU A 147 -12.96 -21.56 6.18
N VAL A 148 -14.18 -21.21 6.59
CA VAL A 148 -15.13 -20.46 5.76
C VAL A 148 -14.62 -19.03 5.52
N ALA A 149 -14.17 -18.37 6.59
CA ALA A 149 -13.54 -17.07 6.47
C ALA A 149 -12.24 -17.12 5.67
N ALA A 150 -11.43 -18.17 5.88
CA ALA A 150 -10.20 -18.37 5.11
C ALA A 150 -10.48 -18.46 3.60
N LEU A 151 -11.46 -19.29 3.20
CA LEU A 151 -11.87 -19.41 1.79
C LEU A 151 -12.33 -18.07 1.21
N ALA A 152 -13.17 -17.34 1.95
CA ALA A 152 -13.65 -16.03 1.52
C ALA A 152 -12.49 -15.05 1.27
N TRP A 153 -11.52 -14.96 2.19
CA TRP A 153 -10.38 -14.07 2.06
C TRP A 153 -9.41 -14.53 0.96
N PHE A 154 -9.19 -15.83 0.76
CA PHE A 154 -8.39 -16.33 -0.39
C PHE A 154 -9.03 -15.94 -1.72
N ARG A 155 -10.34 -16.14 -1.88
CA ARG A 155 -11.06 -15.76 -3.11
C ARG A 155 -10.98 -14.24 -3.36
N LEU A 156 -11.15 -13.41 -2.32
CA LEU A 156 -10.98 -11.96 -2.42
C LEU A 156 -9.54 -11.55 -2.74
N SER A 157 -8.55 -12.28 -2.23
CA SER A 157 -7.13 -12.06 -2.55
C SER A 157 -6.83 -12.40 -4.00
N PHE A 158 -7.34 -13.54 -4.50
CA PHE A 158 -7.22 -13.94 -5.90
C PHE A 158 -7.85 -12.90 -6.84
N LYS A 159 -9.07 -12.44 -6.52
CA LYS A 159 -9.76 -11.38 -7.27
C LYS A 159 -8.94 -10.07 -7.30
N ALA A 160 -8.14 -9.82 -6.28
CA ALA A 160 -7.24 -8.65 -6.20
C ALA A 160 -5.87 -8.89 -6.86
N GLY A 161 -5.66 -10.04 -7.54
CA GLY A 161 -4.47 -10.32 -8.34
C GLY A 161 -3.43 -11.27 -7.72
N SER A 162 -3.69 -11.85 -6.54
CA SER A 162 -2.77 -12.82 -5.93
C SER A 162 -2.95 -14.22 -6.53
N ALA A 163 -2.07 -14.64 -7.43
CA ALA A 163 -2.13 -15.98 -8.03
C ALA A 163 -2.01 -17.10 -6.97
N ALA A 164 -1.14 -16.92 -5.96
CA ALA A 164 -0.96 -17.90 -4.89
C ALA A 164 -2.24 -18.13 -4.05
N ALA A 165 -3.13 -17.14 -3.99
CA ALA A 165 -4.38 -17.25 -3.26
C ALA A 165 -5.38 -18.22 -3.92
N ARG A 166 -5.28 -18.43 -5.24
CA ARG A 166 -6.11 -19.39 -5.96
C ARG A 166 -5.85 -20.81 -5.47
N ASP A 167 -4.60 -21.25 -5.54
CA ASP A 167 -4.24 -22.63 -5.19
C ASP A 167 -4.60 -22.95 -3.74
N ARG A 168 -4.35 -21.99 -2.83
CA ARG A 168 -4.73 -22.13 -1.41
C ARG A 168 -6.23 -22.11 -1.20
N GLY A 169 -6.98 -21.27 -1.92
CA GLY A 169 -8.42 -21.27 -1.89
C GLY A 169 -9.00 -22.61 -2.36
N ASP A 170 -8.48 -23.15 -3.47
CA ASP A 170 -8.89 -24.44 -4.02
C ASP A 170 -8.58 -25.62 -3.06
N GLU A 171 -7.49 -25.53 -2.29
CA GLU A 171 -7.16 -26.50 -1.23
C GLU A 171 -8.21 -26.47 -0.12
N VAL A 172 -8.51 -25.29 0.42
CA VAL A 172 -9.49 -25.11 1.50
C VAL A 172 -10.90 -25.49 1.04
N GLU A 173 -11.28 -25.14 -0.17
CA GLU A 173 -12.61 -25.47 -0.72
C GLU A 173 -12.87 -26.97 -0.78
N ARG A 174 -11.84 -27.80 -1.08
CA ARG A 174 -11.96 -29.27 -1.09
C ARG A 174 -12.20 -29.89 0.30
N GLU A 175 -11.85 -29.17 1.35
CA GLU A 175 -12.05 -29.58 2.75
C GLU A 175 -13.45 -29.22 3.27
N LEU A 176 -14.15 -28.30 2.60
CA LEU A 176 -15.43 -27.74 3.02
C LEU A 176 -16.63 -28.46 2.37
N THR A 177 -17.74 -28.50 3.11
CA THR A 177 -19.05 -28.90 2.58
C THR A 177 -19.60 -27.82 1.63
N LYS A 178 -20.55 -28.21 0.77
CA LYS A 178 -21.25 -27.24 -0.11
C LYS A 178 -21.90 -26.10 0.65
N ALA A 179 -22.48 -26.35 1.83
CA ALA A 179 -23.08 -25.32 2.67
C ALA A 179 -22.06 -24.35 3.25
N GLU A 180 -20.84 -24.82 3.54
CA GLU A 180 -19.74 -23.97 4.02
C GLU A 180 -19.18 -23.11 2.91
N VAL A 181 -19.03 -23.67 1.70
CA VAL A 181 -18.63 -22.88 0.51
C VAL A 181 -19.66 -21.78 0.23
N GLN A 182 -20.95 -22.08 0.31
CA GLN A 182 -21.99 -21.07 0.15
C GLN A 182 -21.89 -19.97 1.22
N ARG A 183 -21.62 -20.30 2.49
CA ARG A 183 -21.39 -19.31 3.55
C ARG A 183 -20.17 -18.42 3.26
N ALA A 184 -19.13 -18.96 2.63
CA ALA A 184 -17.98 -18.17 2.22
C ALA A 184 -18.36 -17.15 1.14
N ASP A 185 -19.20 -17.53 0.16
CA ASP A 185 -19.70 -16.61 -0.86
C ASP A 185 -20.58 -15.50 -0.25
N GLU A 186 -21.48 -15.85 0.66
CA GLU A 186 -22.30 -14.88 1.40
C GLU A 186 -21.43 -13.91 2.24
N LEU A 187 -20.32 -14.39 2.80
CA LEU A 187 -19.37 -13.55 3.52
C LEU A 187 -18.67 -12.57 2.57
N ILE A 188 -18.28 -12.99 1.37
CA ILE A 188 -17.70 -12.13 0.34
C ILE A 188 -18.66 -10.98 -0.02
N GLU A 189 -19.94 -11.28 -0.23
CA GLU A 189 -20.97 -10.28 -0.54
C GLU A 189 -21.13 -9.27 0.60
N ARG A 190 -21.19 -9.73 1.85
CA ARG A 190 -21.26 -8.84 3.03
C ARG A 190 -20.04 -7.95 3.16
N LEU A 191 -18.84 -8.48 2.90
CA LEU A 191 -17.59 -7.70 2.94
C LEU A 191 -17.53 -6.64 1.83
N ALA A 192 -18.10 -6.94 0.66
CA ALA A 192 -18.19 -5.97 -0.44
C ALA A 192 -19.14 -4.82 -0.10
N GLN A 193 -20.32 -5.11 0.46
CA GLN A 193 -21.29 -4.10 0.89
C GLN A 193 -20.78 -3.19 2.01
N ALA A 194 -19.94 -3.73 2.91
CA ALA A 194 -19.37 -2.97 4.02
C ALA A 194 -18.18 -2.06 3.60
N ALA A 195 -17.74 -2.14 2.36
CA ALA A 195 -16.65 -1.35 1.79
C ALA A 195 -17.13 -0.12 0.99
N GLU A 196 -18.45 -0.01 0.73
CA GLU A 196 -19.13 1.14 0.13
C GLU A 196 -19.48 2.20 1.19
#